data_dd61d04def36cda37321fe67a04c734b
#
_entry.id   dd61d04def36cda37321fe67a04c734b
#
_cell.length_a   1.000
_cell.length_b   1.000
_cell.length_c   1.000
_cell.angle_alpha   90.00
_cell.angle_beta   90.00
_cell.angle_gamma   90.00
#
_symmetry.space_group_name_H-M   'P 1'
#
loop_
_entity.id
_entity.type
_entity.pdbx_description
1 polymer ?
#
loop_
_entity_poly.entity_id
_entity_poly.type
_entity_poly.pdbx_seq_one_letter_code
_entity_poly.pdbx_strand_id
1 'polypeptide(L)'
;MTLVQRGTLIGAAIAAYVIGFWPTWWVRDFVLGAFGNPAYEGVWILIPHVFLYSTLPALFCLAAWAVFARLGWMPALRLSLRWRTFGGGLGAGVVSIAMLVAFFFATGQAGAFHAPRVDPWLATANIFSNFYEELIFRGFILVALTTALGFWPAAILSSLAFGATHAQYPLELQALIAVLALLWAWAGKQGGGLLAPYTAHMTLDWLIDPIL
;
A
#
# COMPACT_ATOMS: atom_id res chain seq x y z
N MET A 1 25.82 5.11 -10.69
CA MET A 1 25.14 6.02 -9.75
C MET A 1 26.12 6.40 -8.64
N THR A 2 26.21 7.69 -8.29
CA THR A 2 27.09 8.20 -7.24
C THR A 2 26.51 7.95 -5.84
N LEU A 3 27.35 8.05 -4.78
CA LEU A 3 26.87 7.95 -3.40
C LEU A 3 25.85 9.03 -3.05
N VAL A 4 26.01 10.24 -3.59
CA VAL A 4 25.06 11.35 -3.39
C VAL A 4 23.69 10.99 -3.99
N GLN A 5 23.65 10.46 -5.21
CA GLN A 5 22.39 10.04 -5.87
C GLN A 5 21.71 8.93 -5.06
N ARG A 6 22.47 7.93 -4.55
CA ARG A 6 21.90 6.88 -3.70
C ARG A 6 21.31 7.45 -2.41
N GLY A 7 22.07 8.30 -1.72
CA GLY A 7 21.60 8.95 -0.50
C GLY A 7 20.33 9.78 -0.72
N THR A 8 20.26 10.53 -1.84
CA THR A 8 19.09 11.33 -2.19
C THR A 8 17.85 10.45 -2.43
N LEU A 9 17.99 9.32 -3.14
CA LEU A 9 16.86 8.41 -3.39
C LEU A 9 16.37 7.75 -2.09
N ILE A 10 17.29 7.34 -1.20
CA ILE A 10 16.95 6.80 0.11
C ILE A 10 16.21 7.87 0.94
N GLY A 11 16.76 9.09 0.98
CA GLY A 11 16.14 10.23 1.68
C GLY A 11 14.74 10.55 1.14
N ALA A 12 14.55 10.49 -0.17
CA ALA A 12 13.25 10.70 -0.80
C ALA A 12 12.25 9.58 -0.45
N ALA A 13 12.69 8.33 -0.36
CA ALA A 13 11.85 7.21 0.07
C ALA A 13 11.42 7.36 1.54
N ILE A 14 12.33 7.79 2.42
CA ILE A 14 12.03 8.09 3.83
C ILE A 14 11.06 9.27 3.92
N ALA A 15 11.28 10.34 3.15
CA ALA A 15 10.38 11.49 3.12
C ALA A 15 8.98 11.11 2.64
N ALA A 16 8.86 10.26 1.62
CA ALA A 16 7.59 9.76 1.14
C ALA A 16 6.84 8.95 2.20
N TYR A 17 7.56 8.12 2.96
CA TYR A 17 7.00 7.38 4.10
C TYR A 17 6.51 8.33 5.19
N VAL A 18 7.35 9.28 5.62
CA VAL A 18 7.01 10.24 6.69
C VAL A 18 5.83 11.13 6.28
N ILE A 19 5.87 11.71 5.07
CA ILE A 19 4.79 12.56 4.56
C ILE A 19 3.50 11.76 4.37
N GLY A 20 3.59 10.48 4.00
CA GLY A 20 2.45 9.60 3.81
C GLY A 20 1.69 9.28 5.10
N PHE A 21 2.36 9.30 6.25
CA PHE A 21 1.77 8.79 7.49
C PHE A 21 1.52 9.85 8.56
N TRP A 22 2.51 10.67 8.87
CA TRP A 22 2.41 11.57 10.02
C TRP A 22 1.41 12.72 9.85
N PRO A 23 1.38 13.45 8.72
CA PRO A 23 0.45 14.55 8.55
C PRO A 23 -1.00 14.11 8.30
N THR A 24 -1.18 12.92 7.71
CA THR A 24 -2.51 12.46 7.28
C THR A 24 -3.47 12.26 8.44
N TRP A 25 -3.00 11.75 9.57
CA TRP A 25 -3.83 11.59 10.78
C TRP A 25 -4.31 12.93 11.31
N TRP A 26 -3.44 13.92 11.39
CA TRP A 26 -3.78 15.26 11.90
C TRP A 26 -4.69 16.01 10.94
N VAL A 27 -4.44 15.89 9.64
CA VAL A 27 -5.30 16.49 8.62
C VAL A 27 -6.68 15.83 8.63
N ARG A 28 -6.75 14.51 8.79
CA ARG A 28 -8.02 13.80 8.95
C ARG A 28 -8.81 14.37 10.14
N ASP A 29 -8.21 14.40 11.31
CA ASP A 29 -8.89 14.82 12.54
C ASP A 29 -9.31 16.29 12.43
N PHE A 30 -8.49 17.14 11.82
CA PHE A 30 -8.84 18.53 11.55
C PHE A 30 -10.04 18.64 10.59
N VAL A 31 -10.03 17.91 9.49
CA VAL A 31 -11.11 17.96 8.49
C VAL A 31 -12.40 17.38 9.05
N LEU A 32 -12.36 16.21 9.68
CA LEU A 32 -13.55 15.61 10.28
C LEU A 32 -14.10 16.48 11.42
N GLY A 33 -13.22 17.13 12.20
CA GLY A 33 -13.61 18.10 13.22
C GLY A 33 -14.37 19.29 12.66
N ALA A 34 -13.98 19.81 11.49
CA ALA A 34 -14.69 20.89 10.80
C ALA A 34 -16.12 20.52 10.36
N PHE A 35 -16.40 19.22 10.21
CA PHE A 35 -17.73 18.69 9.91
C PHE A 35 -18.46 18.11 11.14
N GLY A 36 -17.98 18.41 12.35
CA GLY A 36 -18.61 17.96 13.59
C GLY A 36 -18.31 16.50 13.95
N ASN A 37 -17.19 15.95 13.48
CA ASN A 37 -16.79 14.55 13.71
C ASN A 37 -17.90 13.55 13.33
N PRO A 38 -18.34 13.50 12.08
CA PRO A 38 -19.37 12.57 11.67
C PRO A 38 -18.92 11.12 11.95
N ALA A 39 -19.91 10.24 12.15
CA ALA A 39 -19.63 8.81 12.26
C ALA A 39 -18.85 8.32 11.03
N TYR A 40 -17.87 7.42 11.25
CA TYR A 40 -17.04 6.86 10.18
C TYR A 40 -17.82 5.77 9.43
N GLU A 41 -18.83 6.20 8.69
CA GLU A 41 -19.74 5.35 7.93
C GLU A 41 -20.24 6.07 6.68
N GLY A 42 -20.73 5.32 5.72
CA GLY A 42 -21.27 5.86 4.49
C GLY A 42 -20.26 6.69 3.71
N VAL A 43 -20.67 7.82 3.16
CA VAL A 43 -19.82 8.72 2.36
C VAL A 43 -18.62 9.27 3.15
N TRP A 44 -18.71 9.34 4.50
CA TRP A 44 -17.63 9.82 5.36
C TRP A 44 -16.42 8.88 5.41
N ILE A 45 -16.55 7.62 4.96
CA ILE A 45 -15.42 6.71 4.71
C ILE A 45 -14.62 7.18 3.50
N LEU A 46 -15.27 7.64 2.43
CA LEU A 46 -14.60 8.04 1.19
C LEU A 46 -13.70 9.26 1.37
N ILE A 47 -14.11 10.24 2.17
CA ILE A 47 -13.37 11.50 2.30
C ILE A 47 -11.94 11.27 2.79
N PRO A 48 -11.67 10.61 3.94
CA PRO A 48 -10.31 10.35 4.37
C PRO A 48 -9.57 9.40 3.42
N HIS A 49 -10.19 8.33 2.94
CA HIS A 49 -9.51 7.36 2.08
C HIS A 49 -9.11 7.94 0.73
N VAL A 50 -9.99 8.69 0.07
CA VAL A 50 -9.72 9.24 -1.27
C VAL A 50 -8.87 10.51 -1.21
N PHE A 51 -9.14 11.42 -0.29
CA PHE A 51 -8.53 12.76 -0.33
C PHE A 51 -7.38 12.94 0.66
N LEU A 52 -7.41 12.31 1.83
CA LEU A 52 -6.45 12.61 2.89
C LEU A 52 -5.33 11.57 3.00
N TYR A 53 -5.66 10.27 3.09
CA TYR A 53 -4.64 9.24 3.27
C TYR A 53 -3.76 9.04 2.04
N SER A 54 -4.26 9.42 0.87
CA SER A 54 -3.71 8.95 -0.39
C SER A 54 -3.27 10.07 -1.32
N THR A 55 -4.02 11.17 -1.41
CA THR A 55 -3.79 12.17 -2.46
C THR A 55 -2.50 12.98 -2.22
N LEU A 56 -2.27 13.49 -1.01
CA LEU A 56 -1.07 14.30 -0.74
C LEU A 56 0.22 13.50 -0.87
N PRO A 57 0.35 12.30 -0.25
CA PRO A 57 1.54 11.45 -0.45
C PRO A 57 1.73 11.03 -1.90
N ALA A 58 0.63 10.71 -2.62
CA ALA A 58 0.72 10.34 -4.03
C ALA A 58 1.20 11.50 -4.90
N LEU A 59 0.70 12.70 -4.69
CA LEU A 59 1.17 13.90 -5.41
C LEU A 59 2.65 14.18 -5.14
N PHE A 60 3.11 14.06 -3.89
CA PHE A 60 4.52 14.17 -3.56
C PHE A 60 5.35 13.11 -4.29
N CYS A 61 4.93 11.84 -4.24
CA CYS A 61 5.62 10.74 -4.92
C CYS A 61 5.68 10.93 -6.43
N LEU A 62 4.58 11.36 -7.05
CA LEU A 62 4.54 11.63 -8.50
C LEU A 62 5.44 12.81 -8.89
N ALA A 63 5.44 13.88 -8.11
CA ALA A 63 6.31 15.03 -8.34
C ALA A 63 7.79 14.65 -8.20
N ALA A 64 8.17 13.97 -7.12
CA ALA A 64 9.52 13.46 -6.91
C ALA A 64 9.93 12.49 -8.01
N TRP A 65 9.03 11.60 -8.42
CA TRP A 65 9.29 10.70 -9.53
C TRP A 65 9.55 11.43 -10.84
N ALA A 66 8.73 12.42 -11.17
CA ALA A 66 8.91 13.20 -12.38
C ALA A 66 10.29 13.91 -12.41
N VAL A 67 10.74 14.42 -11.26
CA VAL A 67 12.08 15.02 -11.13
C VAL A 67 13.16 13.96 -11.32
N PHE A 68 13.12 12.85 -10.60
CA PHE A 68 14.17 11.82 -10.67
C PHE A 68 14.20 11.09 -12.01
N ALA A 69 13.04 10.89 -12.65
CA ALA A 69 12.98 10.33 -14.00
C ALA A 69 13.61 11.28 -15.05
N ARG A 70 13.33 12.60 -14.96
CA ARG A 70 13.96 13.61 -15.82
C ARG A 70 15.47 13.70 -15.61
N LEU A 71 15.96 13.46 -14.41
CA LEU A 71 17.38 13.41 -14.10
C LEU A 71 18.03 12.07 -14.51
N GLY A 72 17.24 11.10 -15.00
CA GLY A 72 17.73 9.76 -15.34
C GLY A 72 18.11 8.92 -14.12
N TRP A 73 17.66 9.28 -12.93
CA TRP A 73 18.00 8.56 -11.69
C TRP A 73 17.02 7.43 -11.36
N MET A 74 15.79 7.52 -11.85
CA MET A 74 14.76 6.49 -11.69
C MET A 74 14.16 6.10 -13.05
N PRO A 75 13.71 4.84 -13.22
CA PRO A 75 12.97 4.46 -14.41
C PRO A 75 11.59 5.16 -14.43
N ALA A 76 10.99 5.25 -15.62
CA ALA A 76 9.62 5.72 -15.74
C ALA A 76 8.63 4.79 -15.02
N LEU A 77 7.54 5.37 -14.52
CA LEU A 77 6.45 4.62 -13.92
C LEU A 77 5.84 3.64 -14.93
N ARG A 78 5.67 2.39 -14.50
CA ARG A 78 5.08 1.35 -15.33
C ARG A 78 3.84 0.76 -14.66
N LEU A 79 2.70 0.83 -15.33
CA LEU A 79 1.46 0.21 -14.87
C LEU A 79 1.37 -1.27 -15.32
N SER A 80 1.94 -1.61 -16.48
CA SER A 80 1.98 -2.95 -17.07
C SER A 80 0.59 -3.62 -17.16
N LEU A 81 -0.27 -3.09 -18.05
CA LEU A 81 -1.62 -3.61 -18.29
C LEU A 81 -1.61 -4.90 -19.13
N ARG A 82 -1.04 -5.98 -18.59
CA ARG A 82 -0.97 -7.29 -19.26
C ARG A 82 -1.76 -8.32 -18.45
N TRP A 83 -2.41 -9.28 -19.13
CA TRP A 83 -3.14 -10.36 -18.47
C TRP A 83 -2.28 -11.18 -17.49
N ARG A 84 -1.02 -11.42 -17.84
CA ARG A 84 -0.05 -12.11 -16.95
C ARG A 84 0.21 -11.32 -15.66
N THR A 85 0.24 -9.99 -15.75
CA THR A 85 0.41 -9.10 -14.59
C THR A 85 -0.82 -9.17 -13.68
N PHE A 86 -2.01 -9.08 -14.28
CA PHE A 86 -3.27 -9.22 -13.57
C PHE A 86 -3.40 -10.61 -12.91
N GLY A 87 -3.18 -11.70 -13.67
CA GLY A 87 -3.26 -13.06 -13.15
C GLY A 87 -2.22 -13.34 -12.04
N GLY A 88 -1.01 -12.79 -12.17
CA GLY A 88 0.01 -12.86 -11.13
C GLY A 88 -0.39 -12.13 -9.84
N GLY A 89 -1.03 -10.95 -9.98
CA GLY A 89 -1.61 -10.22 -8.87
C GLY A 89 -2.75 -10.99 -8.19
N LEU A 90 -3.69 -11.52 -8.97
CA LEU A 90 -4.78 -12.33 -8.45
C LEU A 90 -4.28 -13.55 -7.66
N GLY A 91 -3.28 -14.26 -8.22
CA GLY A 91 -2.65 -15.39 -7.54
C GLY A 91 -1.98 -14.98 -6.22
N ALA A 92 -1.27 -13.84 -6.20
CA ALA A 92 -0.67 -13.32 -4.98
C ALA A 92 -1.74 -12.91 -3.95
N GLY A 93 -2.87 -12.33 -4.39
CA GLY A 93 -4.01 -12.01 -3.52
C GLY A 93 -4.63 -13.25 -2.88
N VAL A 94 -4.87 -14.31 -3.66
CA VAL A 94 -5.39 -15.58 -3.16
C VAL A 94 -4.44 -16.22 -2.13
N VAL A 95 -3.13 -16.20 -2.40
CA VAL A 95 -2.12 -16.65 -1.42
C VAL A 95 -2.16 -15.80 -0.16
N SER A 96 -2.33 -14.48 -0.28
CA SER A 96 -2.45 -13.57 0.85
C SER A 96 -3.65 -13.90 1.72
N ILE A 97 -4.81 -14.18 1.12
CA ILE A 97 -6.03 -14.61 1.83
C ILE A 97 -5.75 -15.91 2.59
N ALA A 98 -5.17 -16.90 1.92
CA ALA A 98 -4.86 -18.18 2.56
C ALA A 98 -3.91 -18.01 3.76
N MET A 99 -2.89 -17.14 3.65
CA MET A 99 -1.97 -16.84 4.74
C MET A 99 -2.67 -16.14 5.90
N LEU A 100 -3.54 -15.16 5.61
CA LEU A 100 -4.28 -14.43 6.64
C LEU A 100 -5.26 -15.35 7.37
N VAL A 101 -6.03 -16.16 6.65
CA VAL A 101 -6.94 -17.16 7.23
C VAL A 101 -6.15 -18.14 8.11
N ALA A 102 -5.04 -18.69 7.60
CA ALA A 102 -4.19 -19.59 8.38
C ALA A 102 -3.66 -18.94 9.66
N PHE A 103 -3.29 -17.65 9.60
CA PHE A 103 -2.85 -16.87 10.76
C PHE A 103 -3.96 -16.77 11.82
N PHE A 104 -5.19 -16.41 11.46
CA PHE A 104 -6.30 -16.30 12.40
C PHE A 104 -6.63 -17.64 13.05
N PHE A 105 -6.58 -18.75 12.30
CA PHE A 105 -6.74 -20.09 12.87
C PHE A 105 -5.59 -20.47 13.80
N ALA A 106 -4.34 -20.21 13.40
CA ALA A 106 -3.16 -20.55 14.20
C ALA A 106 -3.06 -19.76 15.51
N THR A 107 -3.59 -18.52 15.53
CA THR A 107 -3.60 -17.65 16.72
C THR A 107 -4.86 -17.80 17.57
N GLY A 108 -5.77 -18.73 17.23
CA GLY A 108 -7.03 -18.95 17.95
C GLY A 108 -8.07 -17.85 17.74
N GLN A 109 -7.89 -16.99 16.74
CA GLN A 109 -8.77 -15.86 16.43
C GLN A 109 -9.78 -16.16 15.31
N ALA A 110 -10.03 -17.43 15.02
CA ALA A 110 -10.99 -17.86 13.98
C ALA A 110 -12.41 -17.30 14.20
N GLY A 111 -12.77 -16.97 15.45
CA GLY A 111 -14.04 -16.32 15.79
C GLY A 111 -14.18 -14.87 15.30
N ALA A 112 -13.12 -14.26 14.76
CA ALA A 112 -13.21 -12.95 14.12
C ALA A 112 -13.99 -12.99 12.79
N PHE A 113 -14.02 -14.17 12.14
CA PHE A 113 -14.79 -14.31 10.89
C PHE A 113 -16.29 -14.35 11.16
N HIS A 114 -17.03 -13.54 10.42
CA HIS A 114 -18.50 -13.48 10.50
C HIS A 114 -19.16 -13.72 9.13
N ALA A 115 -20.48 -13.73 9.09
CA ALA A 115 -21.23 -13.80 7.84
C ALA A 115 -20.93 -12.56 6.97
N PRO A 116 -20.73 -12.70 5.65
CA PRO A 116 -20.33 -11.60 4.79
C PRO A 116 -21.27 -10.39 4.88
N ARG A 117 -20.69 -9.22 5.07
CA ARG A 117 -21.38 -7.93 5.05
C ARG A 117 -20.62 -6.98 4.13
N VAL A 118 -21.18 -6.74 2.96
CA VAL A 118 -20.55 -5.84 1.99
C VAL A 118 -20.96 -4.40 2.30
N ASP A 119 -19.98 -3.57 2.68
CA ASP A 119 -20.15 -2.12 2.71
C ASP A 119 -19.72 -1.55 1.36
N PRO A 120 -20.65 -1.02 0.54
CA PRO A 120 -20.30 -0.48 -0.78
C PRO A 120 -19.43 0.77 -0.71
N TRP A 121 -19.48 1.52 0.40
CA TRP A 121 -18.63 2.69 0.59
C TRP A 121 -17.19 2.30 0.90
N LEU A 122 -16.98 1.33 1.78
CA LEU A 122 -15.66 0.78 2.06
C LEU A 122 -15.08 0.09 0.81
N ALA A 123 -15.85 -0.74 0.13
CA ALA A 123 -15.42 -1.39 -1.11
C ALA A 123 -15.01 -0.37 -2.19
N THR A 124 -15.73 0.77 -2.28
CA THR A 124 -15.37 1.86 -3.18
C THR A 124 -14.11 2.59 -2.71
N ALA A 125 -13.99 2.85 -1.40
CA ALA A 125 -12.81 3.48 -0.81
C ALA A 125 -11.55 2.68 -1.10
N ASN A 126 -11.61 1.35 -0.97
CA ASN A 126 -10.49 0.44 -1.23
C ASN A 126 -9.97 0.50 -2.67
N ILE A 127 -10.81 0.81 -3.67
CA ILE A 127 -10.34 1.02 -5.05
C ILE A 127 -9.28 2.13 -5.09
N PHE A 128 -9.54 3.23 -4.40
CA PHE A 128 -8.68 4.41 -4.40
C PHE A 128 -7.52 4.27 -3.41
N SER A 129 -7.79 3.89 -2.15
CA SER A 129 -6.76 3.78 -1.13
C SER A 129 -5.69 2.75 -1.51
N ASN A 130 -6.09 1.56 -1.95
CA ASN A 130 -5.15 0.52 -2.34
C ASN A 130 -4.32 0.94 -3.56
N PHE A 131 -4.92 1.64 -4.53
CA PHE A 131 -4.15 2.17 -5.66
C PHE A 131 -3.08 3.17 -5.20
N TYR A 132 -3.42 4.09 -4.33
CA TYR A 132 -2.47 5.08 -3.83
C TYR A 132 -1.40 4.46 -2.94
N GLU A 133 -1.78 3.51 -2.08
CA GLU A 133 -0.81 2.80 -1.25
C GLU A 133 0.19 2.04 -2.10
N GLU A 134 -0.27 1.34 -3.12
CA GLU A 134 0.62 0.65 -4.04
C GLU A 134 1.48 1.63 -4.85
N LEU A 135 0.94 2.77 -5.27
CA LEU A 135 1.69 3.82 -5.95
C LEU A 135 2.82 4.35 -5.06
N ILE A 136 2.55 4.59 -3.79
CA ILE A 136 3.54 5.10 -2.83
C ILE A 136 4.58 4.02 -2.53
N PHE A 137 4.15 2.83 -2.09
CA PHE A 137 5.05 1.80 -1.59
C PHE A 137 5.75 1.02 -2.70
N ARG A 138 5.02 0.53 -3.72
CA ARG A 138 5.57 -0.29 -4.81
C ARG A 138 5.93 0.53 -6.02
N GLY A 139 5.22 1.62 -6.23
CA GLY A 139 5.55 2.60 -7.24
C GLY A 139 6.81 3.36 -6.86
N PHE A 140 6.76 4.23 -5.85
CA PHE A 140 7.83 5.17 -5.56
C PHE A 140 8.90 4.62 -4.61
N ILE A 141 8.54 4.22 -3.38
CA ILE A 141 9.50 3.82 -2.33
C ILE A 141 10.32 2.61 -2.79
N LEU A 142 9.66 1.54 -3.24
CA LEU A 142 10.33 0.34 -3.72
C LEU A 142 11.26 0.63 -4.90
N VAL A 143 10.83 1.45 -5.87
CA VAL A 143 11.65 1.76 -7.06
C VAL A 143 12.83 2.64 -6.71
N ALA A 144 12.67 3.66 -5.86
CA ALA A 144 13.76 4.50 -5.37
C ALA A 144 14.80 3.68 -4.60
N LEU A 145 14.35 2.86 -3.66
CA LEU A 145 15.23 1.97 -2.90
C LEU A 145 15.87 0.89 -3.78
N THR A 146 15.13 0.31 -4.75
CA THR A 146 15.69 -0.67 -5.69
C THR A 146 16.83 -0.08 -6.50
N THR A 147 16.67 1.15 -6.95
CA THR A 147 17.69 1.86 -7.70
C THR A 147 18.93 2.13 -6.84
N ALA A 148 18.75 2.40 -5.54
CA ALA A 148 19.84 2.68 -4.62
C ALA A 148 20.53 1.42 -4.07
N LEU A 149 19.77 0.36 -3.73
CA LEU A 149 20.20 -0.78 -2.92
C LEU A 149 20.06 -2.14 -3.62
N GLY A 150 19.36 -2.19 -4.76
CA GLY A 150 18.93 -3.44 -5.38
C GLY A 150 17.58 -3.92 -4.86
N PHE A 151 16.97 -4.89 -5.57
CA PHE A 151 15.57 -5.28 -5.37
C PHE A 151 15.28 -5.86 -3.97
N TRP A 152 16.03 -6.85 -3.52
CA TRP A 152 15.67 -7.56 -2.28
C TRP A 152 15.76 -6.71 -1.02
N PRO A 153 16.86 -5.95 -0.79
CA PRO A 153 16.90 -5.01 0.34
C PRO A 153 15.75 -3.97 0.26
N ALA A 154 15.49 -3.46 -0.94
CA ALA A 154 14.41 -2.50 -1.17
C ALA A 154 13.03 -3.09 -0.87
N ALA A 155 12.75 -4.32 -1.35
CA ALA A 155 11.48 -5.00 -1.13
C ALA A 155 11.25 -5.28 0.36
N ILE A 156 12.27 -5.74 1.08
CA ILE A 156 12.18 -5.98 2.53
C ILE A 156 11.89 -4.66 3.27
N LEU A 157 12.67 -3.60 3.03
CA LEU A 157 12.49 -2.32 3.69
C LEU A 157 11.13 -1.68 3.39
N SER A 158 10.71 -1.68 2.12
CA SER A 158 9.40 -1.16 1.73
C SER A 158 8.25 -1.95 2.35
N SER A 159 8.39 -3.26 2.46
CA SER A 159 7.36 -4.14 3.03
C SER A 159 7.28 -4.01 4.56
N LEU A 160 8.41 -3.90 5.25
CA LEU A 160 8.44 -3.62 6.68
C LEU A 160 7.83 -2.25 6.98
N ALA A 161 8.17 -1.23 6.19
CA ALA A 161 7.57 0.08 6.29
C ALA A 161 6.05 0.01 6.09
N PHE A 162 5.57 -0.74 5.09
CA PHE A 162 4.14 -0.94 4.84
C PHE A 162 3.44 -1.64 6.02
N GLY A 163 4.00 -2.71 6.56
CA GLY A 163 3.44 -3.37 7.76
C GLY A 163 3.35 -2.42 8.96
N ALA A 164 4.40 -1.61 9.19
CA ALA A 164 4.45 -0.65 10.30
C ALA A 164 3.42 0.50 10.17
N THR A 165 2.87 0.75 8.97
CA THR A 165 1.79 1.75 8.81
C THR A 165 0.46 1.29 9.39
N HIS A 166 0.32 -0.01 9.61
CA HIS A 166 -0.87 -0.63 10.18
C HIS A 166 -0.80 -0.71 11.71
N ALA A 167 -0.32 0.38 12.34
CA ALA A 167 -0.10 0.46 13.78
C ALA A 167 -1.36 0.26 14.65
N GLN A 168 -2.56 0.31 14.04
CA GLN A 168 -3.81 -0.04 14.68
C GLN A 168 -3.97 -1.54 14.97
N TYR A 169 -3.16 -2.41 14.35
CA TYR A 169 -3.18 -3.85 14.55
C TYR A 169 -2.06 -4.32 15.50
N PRO A 170 -2.22 -5.49 16.15
CA PRO A 170 -1.15 -6.12 16.92
C PRO A 170 0.11 -6.37 16.08
N LEU A 171 1.28 -6.39 16.71
CA LEU A 171 2.57 -6.49 16.03
C LEU A 171 2.68 -7.74 15.14
N GLU A 172 2.07 -8.85 15.56
CA GLU A 172 2.05 -10.10 14.80
C GLU A 172 1.30 -9.95 13.48
N LEU A 173 0.19 -9.22 13.48
CA LEU A 173 -0.57 -8.93 12.26
C LEU A 173 0.16 -7.91 11.38
N GLN A 174 0.81 -6.90 11.97
CA GLN A 174 1.69 -6.00 11.21
C GLN A 174 2.84 -6.76 10.52
N ALA A 175 3.43 -7.73 11.22
CA ALA A 175 4.47 -8.58 10.64
C ALA A 175 3.93 -9.45 9.48
N LEU A 176 2.73 -10.02 9.63
CA LEU A 176 2.07 -10.73 8.53
C LEU A 176 1.82 -9.79 7.34
N ILE A 177 1.27 -8.60 7.58
CA ILE A 177 1.04 -7.60 6.52
C ILE A 177 2.35 -7.27 5.80
N ALA A 178 3.48 -7.15 6.50
CA ALA A 178 4.78 -6.96 5.87
C ALA A 178 5.18 -8.15 4.99
N VAL A 179 4.89 -9.38 5.38
CA VAL A 179 5.13 -10.58 4.55
C VAL A 179 4.25 -10.59 3.30
N LEU A 180 2.96 -10.25 3.43
CA LEU A 180 2.05 -10.11 2.28
C LEU A 180 2.54 -9.02 1.32
N ALA A 181 2.96 -7.89 1.88
CA ALA A 181 3.55 -6.78 1.13
C ALA A 181 4.81 -7.18 0.34
N LEU A 182 5.65 -8.07 0.90
CA LEU A 182 6.82 -8.61 0.21
C LEU A 182 6.42 -9.52 -0.96
N LEU A 183 5.39 -10.35 -0.79
CA LEU A 183 4.80 -11.15 -1.86
C LEU A 183 4.28 -10.26 -3.00
N TRP A 184 3.60 -9.15 -2.68
CA TRP A 184 3.10 -8.21 -3.67
C TRP A 184 4.22 -7.46 -4.39
N ALA A 185 5.27 -7.06 -3.68
CA ALA A 185 6.47 -6.48 -4.28
C ALA A 185 7.12 -7.45 -5.29
N TRP A 186 7.21 -8.73 -4.94
CA TRP A 186 7.70 -9.76 -5.85
C TRP A 186 6.78 -9.96 -7.06
N ALA A 187 5.47 -10.02 -6.87
CA ALA A 187 4.49 -10.09 -7.97
C ALA A 187 4.63 -8.88 -8.92
N GLY A 188 4.81 -7.68 -8.38
CA GLY A 188 5.09 -6.47 -9.16
C GLY A 188 6.37 -6.57 -9.99
N LYS A 189 7.43 -7.14 -9.42
CA LYS A 189 8.69 -7.39 -10.14
C LYS A 189 8.47 -8.36 -11.32
N GLN A 190 7.75 -9.47 -11.11
CA GLN A 190 7.47 -10.45 -12.15
C GLN A 190 6.52 -9.89 -13.22
N GLY A 191 5.52 -9.14 -12.83
CA GLY A 191 4.54 -8.49 -13.71
C GLY A 191 5.11 -7.27 -14.45
N GLY A 192 6.19 -6.70 -13.97
CA GLY A 192 6.86 -5.53 -14.56
C GLY A 192 6.12 -4.21 -14.33
N GLY A 193 5.29 -4.08 -13.28
CA GLY A 193 4.58 -2.85 -12.98
C GLY A 193 3.62 -2.91 -11.80
N LEU A 194 2.87 -1.84 -11.61
CA LEU A 194 2.05 -1.59 -10.43
C LEU A 194 0.74 -2.41 -10.40
N LEU A 195 0.26 -2.91 -11.55
CA LEU A 195 -1.02 -3.59 -11.62
C LEU A 195 -1.05 -4.90 -10.79
N ALA A 196 0.05 -5.65 -10.73
CA ALA A 196 0.09 -6.91 -9.97
C ALA A 196 -0.06 -6.69 -8.46
N PRO A 197 0.73 -5.83 -7.80
CA PRO A 197 0.56 -5.56 -6.38
C PRO A 197 -0.82 -4.93 -6.08
N TYR A 198 -1.30 -4.01 -6.90
CA TYR A 198 -2.63 -3.44 -6.76
C TYR A 198 -3.74 -4.50 -6.83
N THR A 199 -3.67 -5.40 -7.82
CA THR A 199 -4.64 -6.50 -7.92
C THR A 199 -4.58 -7.43 -6.72
N ALA A 200 -3.37 -7.74 -6.23
CA ALA A 200 -3.20 -8.59 -5.05
C ALA A 200 -3.83 -7.96 -3.80
N HIS A 201 -3.57 -6.68 -3.57
CA HIS A 201 -4.12 -5.91 -2.45
C HIS A 201 -5.64 -5.83 -2.54
N MET A 202 -6.19 -5.41 -3.69
CA MET A 202 -7.63 -5.37 -3.93
C MET A 202 -8.32 -6.73 -3.72
N THR A 203 -7.67 -7.82 -4.16
CA THR A 203 -8.23 -9.18 -3.98
C THR A 203 -8.32 -9.54 -2.51
N LEU A 204 -7.29 -9.17 -1.71
CA LEU A 204 -7.30 -9.40 -0.28
C LEU A 204 -8.45 -8.64 0.37
N ASP A 205 -8.47 -7.31 0.24
CA ASP A 205 -9.42 -6.45 0.96
C ASP A 205 -10.87 -6.74 0.55
N TRP A 206 -11.14 -6.86 -0.75
CA TRP A 206 -12.51 -7.12 -1.21
C TRP A 206 -13.09 -8.46 -0.77
N LEU A 207 -12.24 -9.44 -0.47
CA LEU A 207 -12.70 -10.76 -0.02
C LEU A 207 -12.60 -10.94 1.50
N ILE A 208 -11.75 -10.19 2.16
CA ILE A 208 -11.53 -10.30 3.61
C ILE A 208 -12.35 -9.29 4.40
N ASP A 209 -12.38 -8.01 4.00
CA ASP A 209 -13.12 -6.98 4.74
C ASP A 209 -14.60 -7.32 4.96
N PRO A 210 -15.32 -7.94 4.00
CA PRO A 210 -16.71 -8.32 4.23
C PRO A 210 -16.93 -9.39 5.30
N ILE A 211 -15.87 -10.13 5.69
CA ILE A 211 -15.97 -11.28 6.60
C ILE A 211 -15.18 -11.11 7.90
N LEU A 212 -14.40 -10.04 8.07
CA LEU A 212 -13.72 -9.62 9.29
C LEU A 212 -14.44 -8.44 9.93
#